data_275b23fc29aafeffae281f8f39e3e4ce
#
_entry.id   275b23fc29aafeffae281f8f39e3e4ce
#
_cell.length_a   1.000
_cell.length_b   1.000
_cell.length_c   1.000
_cell.angle_alpha   90.00
_cell.angle_beta   90.00
_cell.angle_gamma   90.00
#
_symmetry.space_group_name_H-M   'P 1'
#
loop_
_entity.id
_entity.type
_entity.pdbx_description
1 polymer ?
#
loop_
_entity_poly.entity_id
_entity_poly.type
_entity_poly.pdbx_seq_one_letter_code
_entity_poly.pdbx_strand_id
1 'polypeptide(L)'
;MIVAKEKLKENVERIIQHAPSMRNYGNSPKLCKVGDLIYSYNTCVAVFIWDEENSKWQVAVPKYHSATTTRHINKIANDFNTEVIKLY
;
A
#
# COMPACT_ATOMS: atom_id res chain seq x y z
N MET A 1 -8.14 1.58 -20.80
CA MET A 1 -7.03 2.56 -20.88
C MET A 1 -5.96 2.18 -19.87
N ILE A 2 -4.72 2.09 -20.33
CA ILE A 2 -3.58 1.78 -19.46
C ILE A 2 -3.10 3.07 -18.83
N VAL A 3 -3.09 3.11 -17.50
CA VAL A 3 -2.55 4.26 -16.78
C VAL A 3 -1.04 4.12 -16.73
N ALA A 4 -0.31 5.17 -17.14
CA ALA A 4 1.14 5.16 -17.08
C ALA A 4 1.60 4.95 -15.63
N LYS A 5 2.71 4.22 -15.46
CA LYS A 5 3.26 3.92 -14.14
C LYS A 5 3.50 5.18 -13.30
N GLU A 6 3.98 6.24 -13.95
CA GLU A 6 4.24 7.52 -13.30
C GLU A 6 2.97 8.16 -12.75
N LYS A 7 1.89 8.10 -13.53
CA LYS A 7 0.61 8.63 -13.10
C LYS A 7 0.03 7.84 -11.93
N LEU A 8 0.15 6.53 -12.00
CA LEU A 8 -0.29 5.65 -10.93
C LEU A 8 0.51 5.93 -9.65
N LYS A 9 1.82 6.11 -9.78
CA LYS A 9 2.68 6.47 -8.65
C LYS A 9 2.23 7.78 -8.00
N GLU A 10 1.96 8.81 -8.80
CA GLU A 10 1.46 10.09 -8.29
C GLU A 10 0.15 9.93 -7.52
N ASN A 11 -0.77 9.15 -8.06
CA ASN A 11 -2.06 8.92 -7.42
C ASN A 11 -1.89 8.19 -6.09
N VAL A 12 -1.04 7.17 -6.05
CA VAL A 12 -0.78 6.40 -4.83
C VAL A 12 -0.08 7.28 -3.78
N GLU A 13 0.89 8.08 -4.18
CA GLU A 13 1.57 9.00 -3.26
C GLU A 13 0.60 10.02 -2.67
N ARG A 14 -0.34 10.50 -3.47
CA ARG A 14 -1.36 11.44 -2.99
C ARG A 14 -2.26 10.79 -1.95
N ILE A 15 -2.69 9.56 -2.19
CA ILE A 15 -3.50 8.81 -1.23
C ILE A 15 -2.74 8.63 0.08
N ILE A 16 -1.48 8.24 0.01
CA ILE A 16 -0.64 8.04 1.19
C ILE A 16 -0.42 9.35 1.94
N GLN A 17 -0.21 10.46 1.22
CA GLN A 17 -0.01 11.76 1.82
C GLN A 17 -1.20 12.21 2.66
N HIS A 18 -2.41 11.83 2.25
CA HIS A 18 -3.64 12.19 2.96
C HIS A 18 -4.14 11.10 3.90
N ALA A 19 -3.38 10.02 4.06
CA ALA A 19 -3.76 8.92 4.94
C ALA A 19 -3.74 9.38 6.41
N PRO A 20 -4.77 8.99 7.21
CA PRO A 20 -4.79 9.38 8.62
C PRO A 20 -3.67 8.72 9.40
N SER A 21 -3.22 9.42 10.47
CA SER A 21 -2.20 8.88 11.35
C SER A 21 -2.78 7.80 12.25
N MET A 22 -2.06 6.69 12.38
CA MET A 22 -2.48 5.60 13.26
C MET A 22 -2.33 5.92 14.74
N ARG A 23 -1.65 7.00 15.09
CA ARG A 23 -1.49 7.43 16.48
C ARG A 23 -2.82 7.68 17.16
N ASN A 24 -3.85 8.04 16.39
CA ASN A 24 -5.17 8.33 16.91
C ASN A 24 -5.97 7.08 17.29
N TYR A 25 -5.44 5.90 17.01
CA TYR A 25 -6.12 4.63 17.24
C TYR A 25 -5.55 3.83 18.40
N GLY A 26 -4.75 4.48 19.27
CA GLY A 26 -4.16 3.83 20.43
C GLY A 26 -2.86 3.12 20.11
N ASN A 27 -2.68 1.92 20.65
CA ASN A 27 -1.47 1.15 20.42
C ASN A 27 -1.37 0.75 18.97
N SER A 28 -0.33 1.22 18.27
CA SER A 28 -0.14 0.94 16.86
C SER A 28 0.41 -0.46 16.66
N PRO A 29 -0.26 -1.32 15.92
CA PRO A 29 0.32 -2.61 15.56
C PRO A 29 1.51 -2.40 14.63
N LYS A 30 2.42 -3.37 14.62
CA LYS A 30 3.56 -3.34 13.71
C LYS A 30 3.12 -3.37 12.26
N LEU A 31 1.96 -3.96 12.01
CA LEU A 31 1.42 -4.14 10.68
C LEU A 31 -0.10 -4.05 10.77
N CYS A 32 -0.71 -3.23 9.93
CA CYS A 32 -2.14 -3.00 9.97
C CYS A 32 -2.69 -2.65 8.59
N LYS A 33 -3.88 -3.14 8.29
CA LYS A 33 -4.63 -2.75 7.10
C LYS A 33 -5.88 -2.02 7.54
N VAL A 34 -6.05 -0.79 7.08
CA VAL A 34 -7.25 0.02 7.35
C VAL A 34 -7.88 0.40 6.02
N GLY A 35 -9.03 -0.19 5.69
CA GLY A 35 -9.60 -0.02 4.37
C GLY A 35 -8.63 -0.52 3.30
N ASP A 36 -8.26 0.34 2.38
CA ASP A 36 -7.31 0.02 1.32
C ASP A 36 -5.88 0.44 1.64
N LEU A 37 -5.62 0.91 2.86
CA LEU A 37 -4.32 1.42 3.27
C LEU A 37 -3.56 0.39 4.09
N ILE A 38 -2.26 0.26 3.81
CA ILE A 38 -1.38 -0.63 4.57
C ILE A 38 -0.43 0.24 5.39
N TYR A 39 -0.40 0.00 6.71
CA TYR A 39 0.47 0.70 7.63
C TYR A 39 1.54 -0.23 8.17
N SER A 40 2.77 0.28 8.22
CA SER A 40 3.86 -0.34 8.97
C SER A 40 4.18 0.61 10.12
N TYR A 41 3.96 0.12 11.35
CA TYR A 41 3.98 0.96 12.54
C TYR A 41 2.92 2.06 12.42
N ASN A 42 3.28 3.32 12.35
CA ASN A 42 2.32 4.43 12.23
C ASN A 42 2.30 5.07 10.84
N THR A 43 3.00 4.48 9.90
CA THR A 43 3.22 5.08 8.58
C THR A 43 2.51 4.27 7.51
N CYS A 44 1.68 4.95 6.70
CA CYS A 44 1.10 4.33 5.52
C CYS A 44 2.18 4.12 4.47
N VAL A 45 2.37 2.88 4.05
CA VAL A 45 3.48 2.51 3.16
C VAL A 45 3.03 1.95 1.82
N ALA A 46 1.78 1.54 1.71
CA ALA A 46 1.25 0.95 0.48
C ALA A 46 -0.27 1.09 0.43
N VAL A 47 -0.84 0.89 -0.74
CA VAL A 47 -2.27 1.04 -0.98
C VAL A 47 -2.76 -0.10 -1.85
N PHE A 48 -3.92 -0.68 -1.51
CA PHE A 48 -4.61 -1.61 -2.39
C PHE A 48 -5.26 -0.83 -3.52
N ILE A 49 -5.03 -1.25 -4.76
CA ILE A 49 -5.64 -0.65 -5.94
C ILE A 49 -6.33 -1.71 -6.77
N TRP A 50 -7.38 -1.32 -7.48
CA TRP A 50 -8.10 -2.20 -8.38
C TRP A 50 -7.51 -2.12 -9.79
N ASP A 51 -7.16 -3.26 -10.35
CA ASP A 51 -6.68 -3.37 -11.73
C ASP A 51 -7.86 -3.77 -12.60
N GLU A 52 -8.39 -2.82 -13.36
CA GLU A 52 -9.55 -3.04 -14.22
C GLU A 52 -9.26 -3.99 -15.37
N GLU A 53 -8.06 -3.97 -15.92
CA GLU A 53 -7.69 -4.83 -17.04
C GLU A 53 -7.73 -6.30 -16.66
N ASN A 54 -7.22 -6.63 -15.49
CA ASN A 54 -7.14 -8.01 -15.02
C ASN A 54 -8.20 -8.37 -13.99
N SER A 55 -9.08 -7.41 -13.65
CA SER A 55 -10.17 -7.58 -12.70
C SER A 55 -9.67 -8.17 -11.37
N LYS A 56 -8.63 -7.56 -10.83
CA LYS A 56 -8.04 -8.03 -9.56
C LYS A 56 -7.48 -6.87 -8.75
N TRP A 57 -7.34 -7.11 -7.44
CA TRP A 57 -6.69 -6.17 -6.55
C TRP A 57 -5.18 -6.35 -6.61
N GLN A 58 -4.46 -5.24 -6.42
CA GLN A 58 -3.00 -5.23 -6.33
C GLN A 58 -2.59 -4.31 -5.19
N VAL A 59 -1.41 -4.56 -4.63
CA VAL A 59 -0.81 -3.70 -3.61
C VAL A 59 0.23 -2.82 -4.28
N ALA A 60 0.00 -1.52 -4.28
CA ALA A 60 0.90 -0.55 -4.93
C ALA A 60 1.86 0.05 -3.90
N VAL A 61 3.15 -0.01 -4.19
CA VAL A 61 4.22 0.54 -3.34
C VAL A 61 4.93 1.63 -4.12
N PRO A 62 4.80 2.92 -3.69
CA PRO A 62 5.33 4.04 -4.49
C PRO A 62 6.82 4.25 -4.33
N LYS A 63 7.44 3.81 -3.23
CA LYS A 63 8.87 3.98 -3.01
C LYS A 63 9.44 2.81 -2.21
N TYR A 64 10.76 2.65 -2.25
CA TYR A 64 11.45 1.62 -1.49
C TYR A 64 11.35 1.89 0.01
N HIS A 65 11.16 0.83 0.76
CA HIS A 65 11.18 0.83 2.22
C HIS A 65 12.25 -0.15 2.72
N SER A 66 12.43 -0.20 4.05
CA SER A 66 13.35 -1.16 4.64
C SER A 66 12.92 -2.60 4.34
N ALA A 67 13.85 -3.55 4.54
CA ALA A 67 13.56 -4.97 4.36
C ALA A 67 12.41 -5.41 5.27
N THR A 68 12.35 -4.90 6.50
CA THR A 68 11.28 -5.22 7.44
C THR A 68 9.92 -4.75 6.94
N THR A 69 9.84 -3.50 6.48
CA THR A 69 8.61 -2.94 5.92
C THR A 69 8.18 -3.70 4.67
N THR A 70 9.12 -4.05 3.81
CA THR A 70 8.85 -4.82 2.60
C THR A 70 8.24 -6.19 2.94
N ARG A 71 8.75 -6.85 3.98
CA ARG A 71 8.17 -8.12 4.46
C ARG A 71 6.75 -7.94 4.95
N HIS A 72 6.47 -6.85 5.66
CA HIS A 72 5.12 -6.54 6.14
C HIS A 72 4.15 -6.38 4.97
N ILE A 73 4.56 -5.64 3.95
CA ILE A 73 3.74 -5.42 2.75
C ILE A 73 3.47 -6.75 2.05
N ASN A 74 4.50 -7.55 1.85
CA ASN A 74 4.37 -8.86 1.20
C ASN A 74 3.47 -9.79 1.99
N LYS A 75 3.55 -9.76 3.32
CA LYS A 75 2.70 -10.59 4.17
C LYS A 75 1.22 -10.24 3.98
N ILE A 76 0.88 -8.97 4.01
CA ILE A 76 -0.50 -8.54 3.79
C ILE A 76 -0.96 -8.90 2.39
N ALA A 77 -0.14 -8.65 1.38
CA ALA A 77 -0.48 -9.00 0.00
C ALA A 77 -0.81 -10.50 -0.13
N ASN A 78 0.00 -11.36 0.49
CA ASN A 78 -0.23 -12.81 0.47
C ASN A 78 -1.50 -13.18 1.23
N ASP A 79 -1.75 -12.56 2.38
CA ASP A 79 -2.95 -12.85 3.18
C ASP A 79 -4.24 -12.54 2.40
N PHE A 80 -4.19 -11.57 1.50
CA PHE A 80 -5.32 -11.19 0.66
C PHE A 80 -5.22 -11.74 -0.76
N ASN A 81 -4.25 -12.62 -1.01
CA ASN A 81 -4.05 -13.25 -2.32
C ASN A 81 -3.90 -12.22 -3.44
N THR A 82 -3.08 -11.19 -3.18
CA THR A 82 -2.84 -10.10 -4.13
C THR A 82 -1.38 -10.06 -4.54
N GLU A 83 -1.10 -9.33 -5.61
CA GLU A 83 0.23 -9.12 -6.14
C GLU A 83 0.75 -7.74 -5.71
N VAL A 84 2.04 -7.66 -5.39
CA VAL A 84 2.69 -6.39 -5.07
C VAL A 84 3.28 -5.80 -6.34
N ILE A 85 2.95 -4.53 -6.61
CA ILE A 85 3.56 -3.80 -7.73
C ILE A 85 4.42 -2.67 -7.19
N LYS A 86 5.66 -2.61 -7.68
CA LYS A 86 6.62 -1.58 -7.30
C LYS A 86 6.55 -0.43 -8.30
N LEU A 87 6.26 0.76 -7.81
CA LEU A 87 6.11 1.96 -8.63
C LEU A 87 7.37 2.83 -8.59
N TYR A 88 8.50 2.23 -8.25
CA TYR A 88 9.78 2.94 -8.18
C TYR A 88 10.85 2.20 -8.96
#